data_078c05547eaa89d392aac0f1609e522b
#
_entry.id   078c05547eaa89d392aac0f1609e522b
#
_cell.length_a   1.000
_cell.length_b   1.000
_cell.length_c   1.000
_cell.angle_alpha   90.00
_cell.angle_beta   90.00
_cell.angle_gamma   90.00
#
_symmetry.space_group_name_H-M   'P 1'
#
loop_
_entity.id
_entity.type
_entity.pdbx_description
1 polymer ?
#
loop_
_entity_poly.entity_id
_entity_poly.type
_entity_poly.pdbx_seq_one_letter_code
_entity_poly.pdbx_strand_id
1 'polypeptide(L)'
;MLFRSVAGFQGRIGKDTDACYSFWCTASIKVRPSPPDDLAETDRNHRAQLLRPDLDILRPELDRRWLHSCQHPVFGGIAREPGAFPGTPLAPFLGPHSLLARTDVYHTYLSLAALSLGGEPGLRPLDAAWNVSTEVAERIRNMRR
;
A
#
# COMPACT_ATOMS: atom_id res chain seq x y z
N MET A 1 6.17 -3.65 -14.31
CA MET A 1 7.29 -4.15 -13.48
C MET A 1 7.33 -3.32 -12.21
N LEU A 2 6.97 -3.91 -11.09
CA LEU A 2 6.98 -3.23 -9.79
C LEU A 2 8.42 -3.18 -9.29
N PHE A 3 8.99 -1.99 -9.21
CA PHE A 3 10.36 -1.83 -8.75
C PHE A 3 10.35 -1.75 -7.23
N ARG A 4 11.04 -2.70 -6.64
CA ARG A 4 11.25 -2.78 -5.22
C ARG A 4 12.70 -2.44 -4.93
N SER A 5 12.93 -1.41 -4.17
CA SER A 5 14.19 -1.28 -3.43
C SER A 5 14.19 -2.33 -2.29
N VAL A 6 15.26 -2.41 -1.54
CA VAL A 6 15.39 -3.34 -0.39
C VAL A 6 14.21 -3.20 0.59
N ALA A 7 13.56 -2.04 0.62
CA ALA A 7 12.34 -1.79 1.38
C ALA A 7 11.50 -0.68 0.71
N GLY A 8 10.17 -0.87 0.66
CA GLY A 8 9.22 0.07 0.06
C GLY A 8 9.11 -0.02 -1.47
N PHE A 9 8.16 0.71 -2.03
CA PHE A 9 7.89 0.74 -3.47
C PHE A 9 8.32 2.06 -4.09
N GLN A 10 8.74 1.99 -5.35
CA GLN A 10 9.12 3.14 -6.17
C GLN A 10 8.05 3.38 -7.24
N GLY A 11 7.75 4.63 -7.52
CA GLY A 11 6.81 4.97 -8.60
C GLY A 11 7.35 4.67 -10.00
N ARG A 12 8.66 4.68 -10.16
CA ARG A 12 9.38 4.30 -11.39
C ARG A 12 10.85 3.98 -11.07
N ILE A 13 11.51 3.36 -12.03
CA ILE A 13 12.97 3.06 -11.92
C ILE A 13 13.76 4.33 -11.60
N GLY A 14 14.70 4.22 -10.65
CA GLY A 14 15.63 5.29 -10.30
C GLY A 14 15.02 6.44 -9.50
N LYS A 15 13.79 6.25 -8.95
CA LYS A 15 13.20 7.16 -7.96
C LYS A 15 13.30 6.57 -6.56
N ASP A 16 13.27 7.47 -5.59
CA ASP A 16 13.21 7.09 -4.18
C ASP A 16 11.91 6.36 -3.87
N THR A 17 11.95 5.54 -2.84
CA THR A 17 10.76 4.90 -2.30
C THR A 17 9.83 5.93 -1.68
N ASP A 18 8.53 5.67 -1.77
CA ASP A 18 7.52 6.59 -1.29
C ASP A 18 6.35 5.78 -0.72
N ALA A 19 5.93 6.14 0.48
CA ALA A 19 4.92 5.40 1.25
C ALA A 19 3.58 5.25 0.51
N CYS A 20 3.20 6.22 -0.33
CA CYS A 20 1.97 6.13 -1.09
C CYS A 20 1.97 4.98 -2.11
N TYR A 21 3.13 4.60 -2.64
CA TYR A 21 3.21 3.49 -3.60
C TYR A 21 2.98 2.11 -2.97
N SER A 22 3.13 1.97 -1.66
CA SER A 22 2.70 0.76 -0.97
C SER A 22 1.21 0.48 -1.20
N PHE A 23 0.37 1.52 -1.15
CA PHE A 23 -1.05 1.37 -1.49
C PHE A 23 -1.28 1.13 -2.99
N TRP A 24 -0.75 1.99 -3.85
CA TRP A 24 -1.01 1.90 -5.29
C TRP A 24 -0.60 0.55 -5.87
N CYS A 25 0.57 0.05 -5.48
CA CYS A 25 1.06 -1.24 -5.95
C CYS A 25 0.26 -2.41 -5.35
N THR A 26 0.03 -2.40 -4.04
CA THR A 26 -0.70 -3.48 -3.36
C THR A 26 -2.15 -3.54 -3.82
N ALA A 27 -2.84 -2.41 -3.92
CA ALA A 27 -4.22 -2.36 -4.39
C ALA A 27 -4.33 -2.85 -5.85
N SER A 28 -3.45 -2.38 -6.73
CA SER A 28 -3.45 -2.80 -8.14
C SER A 28 -3.29 -4.31 -8.32
N ILE A 29 -2.48 -4.95 -7.47
CA ILE A 29 -2.29 -6.40 -7.50
C ILE A 29 -3.50 -7.14 -6.90
N LYS A 30 -4.12 -6.56 -5.87
CA LYS A 30 -5.27 -7.17 -5.18
C LYS A 30 -6.61 -6.94 -5.86
N VAL A 31 -6.73 -5.91 -6.70
CA VAL A 31 -7.92 -5.72 -7.54
C VAL A 31 -8.00 -6.86 -8.53
N ARG A 32 -8.85 -7.84 -8.25
CA ARG A 32 -9.20 -8.88 -9.21
C ARG A 32 -10.36 -8.37 -10.04
N PRO A 33 -10.23 -8.28 -11.37
CA PRO A 33 -11.40 -8.13 -12.22
C PRO A 33 -12.33 -9.30 -11.94
N SER A 34 -13.54 -9.04 -11.47
CA SER A 34 -14.58 -10.09 -11.50
C SER A 34 -14.75 -10.48 -12.96
N PRO A 35 -14.58 -11.76 -13.32
CA PRO A 35 -14.87 -12.17 -14.68
C PRO A 35 -16.35 -11.84 -14.92
N PRO A 36 -16.70 -11.29 -16.10
CA PRO A 36 -18.09 -11.21 -16.52
C PRO A 36 -18.75 -12.58 -16.37
N ASP A 37 -19.98 -12.62 -15.90
CA ASP A 37 -20.70 -13.88 -15.63
C ASP A 37 -20.89 -14.73 -16.90
N ASP A 38 -20.73 -14.13 -18.07
CA ASP A 38 -20.85 -14.73 -19.42
C ASP A 38 -19.55 -15.29 -20.00
N LEU A 39 -18.40 -15.12 -19.32
CA LEU A 39 -17.15 -15.69 -19.81
C LEU A 39 -17.10 -17.20 -19.66
N ALA A 40 -16.71 -17.88 -20.74
CA ALA A 40 -16.43 -19.31 -20.73
C ALA A 40 -15.38 -19.66 -19.66
N GLU A 41 -15.50 -20.83 -19.06
CA GLU A 41 -14.61 -21.30 -17.99
C GLU A 41 -13.14 -21.32 -18.42
N THR A 42 -12.89 -21.56 -19.71
CA THR A 42 -11.57 -21.50 -20.35
C THR A 42 -10.95 -20.09 -20.27
N ASP A 43 -11.73 -19.04 -20.49
CA ASP A 43 -11.26 -17.66 -20.43
C ASP A 43 -11.04 -17.20 -18.98
N ARG A 44 -11.82 -17.72 -18.03
CA ARG A 44 -11.60 -17.49 -16.60
C ARG A 44 -10.27 -18.10 -16.15
N ASN A 45 -9.97 -19.32 -16.58
CA ASN A 45 -8.73 -20.01 -16.26
C ASN A 45 -7.52 -19.34 -16.93
N HIS A 46 -7.65 -18.87 -18.17
CA HIS A 46 -6.59 -18.15 -18.87
C HIS A 46 -6.29 -16.80 -18.18
N ARG A 47 -7.30 -16.05 -17.78
CA ARG A 47 -7.12 -14.81 -17.00
C ARG A 47 -6.52 -15.05 -15.62
N ALA A 48 -6.91 -16.12 -14.94
CA ALA A 48 -6.32 -16.52 -13.66
C ALA A 48 -4.83 -16.85 -13.80
N GLN A 49 -4.44 -17.48 -14.92
CA GLN A 49 -3.04 -17.77 -15.23
C GLN A 49 -2.24 -16.50 -15.59
N LEU A 50 -2.84 -15.53 -16.28
CA LEU A 50 -2.18 -14.26 -16.61
C LEU A 50 -1.91 -13.41 -15.37
N LEU A 51 -2.75 -13.51 -14.37
CA LEU A 51 -2.58 -12.78 -13.09
C LEU A 51 -1.62 -13.47 -12.12
N ARG A 52 -0.95 -14.54 -12.52
CA ARG A 52 0.10 -15.24 -11.78
C ARG A 52 0.03 -15.05 -10.26
N PRO A 53 -0.89 -15.74 -9.57
CA PRO A 53 -1.01 -15.66 -8.10
C PRO A 53 0.23 -16.21 -7.37
N ASP A 54 1.09 -16.93 -8.10
CA ASP A 54 2.35 -17.50 -7.65
C ASP A 54 3.51 -16.49 -7.60
N LEU A 55 3.36 -15.32 -8.23
CA LEU A 55 4.32 -14.25 -8.06
C LEU A 55 4.12 -13.60 -6.70
N ASP A 56 4.90 -14.02 -5.73
CA ASP A 56 5.03 -13.35 -4.42
C ASP A 56 5.76 -12.01 -4.58
N ILE A 57 5.10 -11.10 -5.33
CA ILE A 57 5.58 -9.74 -5.55
C ILE A 57 5.35 -8.90 -4.30
N LEU A 58 4.32 -9.24 -3.54
CA LEU A 58 4.00 -8.58 -2.30
C LEU A 58 4.71 -9.32 -1.17
N ARG A 59 5.59 -8.62 -0.48
CA ARG A 59 6.17 -9.08 0.78
C ARG A 59 5.61 -8.23 1.92
N PRO A 60 4.44 -8.58 2.45
CA PRO A 60 3.71 -7.75 3.42
C PRO A 60 4.58 -7.38 4.63
N GLU A 61 5.40 -8.30 5.10
CA GLU A 61 6.27 -8.07 6.26
C GLU A 61 7.35 -7.01 6.01
N LEU A 62 7.94 -6.99 4.81
CA LEU A 62 8.94 -5.97 4.47
C LEU A 62 8.28 -4.61 4.27
N ASP A 63 7.13 -4.59 3.63
CA ASP A 63 6.38 -3.37 3.39
C ASP A 63 5.85 -2.78 4.70
N ARG A 64 5.33 -3.63 5.59
CA ARG A 64 4.91 -3.27 6.95
C ARG A 64 6.06 -2.58 7.71
N ARG A 65 7.22 -3.24 7.78
CA ARG A 65 8.39 -2.70 8.50
C ARG A 65 8.82 -1.35 7.93
N TRP A 66 8.77 -1.22 6.60
CA TRP A 66 9.15 0.02 5.96
C TRP A 66 8.14 1.13 6.25
N LEU A 67 6.82 0.88 6.16
CA LEU A 67 5.78 1.84 6.51
C LEU A 67 5.85 2.27 7.97
N HIS A 68 6.10 1.35 8.89
CA HIS A 68 6.32 1.68 10.30
C HIS A 68 7.57 2.55 10.50
N SER A 69 8.63 2.37 9.70
CA SER A 69 9.80 3.24 9.76
C SER A 69 9.54 4.66 9.25
N CYS A 70 8.47 4.86 8.48
CA CYS A 70 8.00 6.17 8.04
C CYS A 70 7.07 6.85 9.06
N GLN A 71 6.67 6.16 10.14
CA GLN A 71 5.79 6.71 11.16
C GLN A 71 6.52 7.67 12.08
N HIS A 72 5.90 8.80 12.37
CA HIS A 72 6.45 9.75 13.35
C HIS A 72 6.37 9.17 14.77
N PRO A 73 7.50 9.08 15.50
CA PRO A 73 7.58 8.34 16.77
C PRO A 73 6.79 8.97 17.93
N VAL A 74 6.47 10.26 17.87
CA VAL A 74 5.81 10.99 18.96
C VAL A 74 4.38 11.37 18.60
N PHE A 75 4.17 11.99 17.45
CA PHE A 75 2.87 12.55 17.09
C PHE A 75 2.02 11.60 16.24
N GLY A 76 2.59 10.48 15.81
CA GLY A 76 1.92 9.62 14.83
C GLY A 76 1.88 10.23 13.43
N GLY A 77 1.08 9.61 12.55
CA GLY A 77 1.10 9.93 11.13
C GLY A 77 2.29 9.31 10.41
N ILE A 78 2.21 9.23 9.09
CA ILE A 78 3.22 8.58 8.26
C ILE A 78 3.75 9.59 7.26
N ALA A 79 5.07 9.66 7.15
CA ALA A 79 5.77 10.48 6.19
C ALA A 79 5.95 9.73 4.87
N ARG A 80 6.31 10.46 3.83
CA ARG A 80 6.61 9.92 2.50
C ARG A 80 7.69 8.84 2.54
N GLU A 81 8.72 9.03 3.36
CA GLU A 81 9.86 8.13 3.49
C GLU A 81 10.38 8.14 4.94
N PRO A 82 11.17 7.13 5.35
CA PRO A 82 11.83 7.15 6.65
C PRO A 82 12.74 8.37 6.74
N GLY A 83 12.57 9.18 7.77
CA GLY A 83 13.33 10.40 7.94
C GLY A 83 13.78 10.63 9.36
N ALA A 84 14.71 11.58 9.54
CA ALA A 84 15.02 12.12 10.84
C ALA A 84 13.89 13.07 11.27
N PHE A 85 13.01 12.55 12.07
CA PHE A 85 11.99 13.38 12.70
C PHE A 85 12.63 14.28 13.77
N PRO A 86 12.07 15.50 13.99
CA PRO A 86 12.54 16.36 15.08
C PRO A 86 12.63 15.59 16.40
N GLY A 87 13.77 15.68 17.07
CA GLY A 87 14.03 14.95 18.32
C GLY A 87 14.61 13.55 18.17
N THR A 88 14.84 13.06 16.95
CA THR A 88 15.56 11.79 16.73
C THR A 88 17.07 12.02 16.60
N PRO A 89 17.92 10.99 16.88
CA PRO A 89 19.38 11.13 16.78
C PRO A 89 19.90 11.52 15.39
N LEU A 90 19.13 11.27 14.34
CA LEU A 90 19.47 11.65 12.96
C LEU A 90 19.08 13.10 12.59
N ALA A 91 18.22 13.74 13.36
CA ALA A 91 17.73 15.09 13.09
C ALA A 91 18.85 16.12 12.84
N PRO A 92 19.99 16.11 13.57
CA PRO A 92 21.08 17.07 13.36
C PRO A 92 21.83 16.89 12.03
N PHE A 93 21.79 15.72 11.44
CA PHE A 93 22.53 15.39 10.21
C PHE A 93 21.76 15.71 8.91
N LEU A 94 20.46 15.87 9.02
CA LEU A 94 19.57 16.20 7.90
C LEU A 94 19.21 17.68 8.05
N GLY A 95 19.88 18.55 7.36
CA GLY A 95 19.74 20.00 7.46
C GLY A 95 18.29 20.51 7.50
N PRO A 96 18.08 21.82 7.75
CA PRO A 96 16.76 22.41 8.03
C PRO A 96 15.72 22.27 6.91
N HIS A 97 16.12 21.72 5.78
CA HIS A 97 15.27 21.51 4.60
C HIS A 97 14.76 20.07 4.43
N SER A 98 14.87 19.21 5.44
CA SER A 98 14.26 17.88 5.42
C SER A 98 12.73 18.01 5.53
N LEU A 99 12.12 18.61 4.50
CA LEU A 99 10.66 18.58 4.26
C LEU A 99 10.15 17.14 4.11
N LEU A 100 11.07 16.21 3.92
CA LEU A 100 10.83 14.79 3.68
C LEU A 100 10.36 14.03 4.93
N ALA A 101 10.70 14.53 6.12
CA ALA A 101 10.32 13.92 7.38
C ALA A 101 8.96 14.41 7.93
N ARG A 102 8.20 15.17 7.14
CA ARG A 102 6.88 15.65 7.57
C ARG A 102 5.82 14.63 7.28
N THR A 103 5.10 14.23 8.31
CA THR A 103 3.88 13.45 8.15
C THR A 103 2.78 14.32 7.55
N ASP A 104 1.98 13.74 6.67
CA ASP A 104 0.84 14.42 6.09
C ASP A 104 -0.36 13.45 5.96
N VAL A 105 -1.52 14.00 5.68
CA VAL A 105 -2.77 13.23 5.62
C VAL A 105 -2.76 12.26 4.45
N TYR A 106 -2.17 12.63 3.31
CA TYR A 106 -2.13 11.81 2.11
C TYR A 106 -1.29 10.54 2.32
N HIS A 107 -0.02 10.69 2.77
CA HIS A 107 0.85 9.54 3.02
C HIS A 107 0.34 8.71 4.21
N THR A 108 -0.18 9.34 5.26
CA THR A 108 -0.78 8.64 6.40
C THR A 108 -1.95 7.77 5.95
N TYR A 109 -2.90 8.33 5.20
CA TYR A 109 -4.08 7.59 4.74
C TYR A 109 -3.70 6.42 3.83
N LEU A 110 -2.89 6.66 2.81
CA LEU A 110 -2.51 5.59 1.86
C LEU A 110 -1.66 4.51 2.53
N SER A 111 -0.81 4.86 3.48
CA SER A 111 -0.04 3.88 4.24
C SER A 111 -0.92 3.01 5.14
N LEU A 112 -1.89 3.60 5.83
CA LEU A 112 -2.87 2.84 6.61
C LEU A 112 -3.72 1.93 5.72
N ALA A 113 -4.11 2.39 4.54
CA ALA A 113 -4.80 1.57 3.55
C ALA A 113 -3.92 0.41 3.06
N ALA A 114 -2.63 0.64 2.78
CA ALA A 114 -1.69 -0.41 2.42
C ALA A 114 -1.50 -1.44 3.55
N LEU A 115 -1.34 -0.97 4.78
CA LEU A 115 -1.23 -1.82 5.97
C LEU A 115 -2.50 -2.68 6.15
N SER A 116 -3.68 -2.08 5.98
CA SER A 116 -4.95 -2.81 6.02
C SER A 116 -5.03 -3.89 4.94
N LEU A 117 -4.65 -3.57 3.71
CA LEU A 117 -4.55 -4.55 2.62
C LEU A 117 -3.52 -5.64 2.91
N GLY A 118 -2.46 -5.31 3.64
CA GLY A 118 -1.43 -6.25 4.11
C GLY A 118 -1.86 -7.12 5.30
N GLY A 119 -3.05 -6.89 5.87
CA GLY A 119 -3.55 -7.64 7.03
C GLY A 119 -2.96 -7.17 8.35
N GLU A 120 -2.65 -5.88 8.50
CA GLU A 120 -2.16 -5.30 9.76
C GLU A 120 -3.15 -5.52 10.90
N PRO A 121 -2.72 -6.12 12.02
CA PRO A 121 -3.57 -6.29 13.19
C PRO A 121 -4.13 -4.95 13.71
N GLY A 122 -5.41 -4.95 14.05
CA GLY A 122 -6.09 -3.74 14.55
C GLY A 122 -6.65 -2.82 13.47
N LEU A 123 -6.33 -3.03 12.20
CA LEU A 123 -6.96 -2.33 11.09
C LEU A 123 -8.13 -3.15 10.52
N ARG A 124 -9.22 -2.46 10.14
CA ARG A 124 -10.34 -3.12 9.45
C ARG A 124 -9.92 -3.54 8.04
N PRO A 125 -10.34 -4.73 7.57
CA PRO A 125 -10.07 -5.16 6.20
C PRO A 125 -10.61 -4.17 5.18
N LEU A 126 -9.80 -3.85 4.17
CA LEU A 126 -10.11 -2.91 3.10
C LEU A 126 -10.37 -3.66 1.79
N ASP A 127 -11.35 -3.19 1.03
CA ASP A 127 -11.56 -3.62 -0.35
C ASP A 127 -10.65 -2.79 -1.28
N ALA A 128 -9.78 -3.48 -2.02
CA ALA A 128 -8.76 -2.84 -2.84
C ALA A 128 -9.34 -2.04 -4.03
N ALA A 129 -10.50 -2.46 -4.55
CA ALA A 129 -11.11 -1.83 -5.72
C ALA A 129 -11.86 -0.55 -5.35
N TRP A 130 -12.52 -0.53 -4.19
CA TRP A 130 -13.36 0.58 -3.75
C TRP A 130 -12.66 1.49 -2.75
N ASN A 131 -11.55 1.02 -2.17
CA ASN A 131 -10.82 1.72 -1.11
C ASN A 131 -11.72 2.11 0.09
N VAL A 132 -12.62 1.21 0.43
CA VAL A 132 -13.51 1.29 1.60
C VAL A 132 -13.40 -0.01 2.39
N SER A 133 -13.97 -0.08 3.61
CA SER A 133 -13.99 -1.35 4.34
C SER A 133 -14.73 -2.44 3.53
N THR A 134 -14.31 -3.69 3.68
CA THR A 134 -14.96 -4.83 3.01
C THR A 134 -16.45 -4.90 3.29
N GLU A 135 -16.86 -4.57 4.51
CA GLU A 135 -18.27 -4.48 4.91
C GLU A 135 -19.07 -3.48 4.06
N VAL A 136 -18.50 -2.28 3.85
CA VAL A 136 -19.13 -1.24 3.01
C VAL A 136 -19.17 -1.68 1.54
N ALA A 137 -18.10 -2.28 1.05
CA ALA A 137 -18.04 -2.77 -0.32
C ALA A 137 -19.10 -3.86 -0.58
N GLU A 138 -19.32 -4.77 0.37
CA GLU A 138 -20.38 -5.79 0.29
C GLU A 138 -21.77 -5.17 0.27
N ARG A 139 -22.02 -4.18 1.11
CA ARG A 139 -23.30 -3.45 1.09
C ARG A 139 -23.57 -2.79 -0.25
N ILE A 140 -22.56 -2.14 -0.84
CA ILE A 140 -22.68 -1.50 -2.17
C ILE A 140 -22.99 -2.56 -3.25
N ARG A 141 -22.31 -3.71 -3.23
CA ARG A 141 -22.55 -4.80 -4.19
C ARG A 141 -23.99 -5.35 -4.06
N ASN A 142 -24.50 -5.47 -2.83
CA ASN A 142 -25.85 -5.99 -2.60
C ASN A 142 -26.95 -4.99 -3.00
N MET A 143 -26.68 -3.69 -2.99
CA MET A 143 -27.65 -2.68 -3.47
C MET A 143 -27.79 -2.63 -5.00
N ARG A 144 -26.87 -3.25 -5.74
CA ARG A 144 -26.86 -3.29 -7.22
C ARG A 144 -27.49 -4.56 -7.80
N ARG A 145 -27.92 -5.46 -6.95
CA ARG A 145 -28.67 -6.68 -7.34
C ARG A 145 -30.17 -6.47 -7.17
#